data_713ed234f909eb5e2ba4e1b3065fb248
#
_entry.id   713ed234f909eb5e2ba4e1b3065fb248
#
_cell.length_a   1.000
_cell.length_b   1.000
_cell.length_c   1.000
_cell.angle_alpha   90.00
_cell.angle_beta   90.00
_cell.angle_gamma   90.00
#
_symmetry.space_group_name_H-M   'P 1'
#
loop_
_entity.id
_entity.type
_entity.pdbx_description
1 polymer ?
#
loop_
_entity_poly.entity_id
_entity_poly.type
_entity_poly.pdbx_seq_one_letter_code
_entity_poly.pdbx_strand_id
1 'polypeptide(L)'
;NSDTSLSSIDDLSKIKDRKKLASKAFQHVSDYDDLIYKYLDEESDSSFSIPKGKMLKKLRYGENPHQEAAVYSSESLGKGIINGTQVHGKEMSFNNIIDGNTAWQIVNDFSETACAIIKHANPCGLAIDDIQANAFKKAFDGDQVSAYGGIVAFNKILEEDTVDQMKGIFFELVIAPGITENALTLSL
;
A
#
# COMPACT_ATOMS: atom_id res chain seq x y z
N ASN A 1 19.12 4.50 3.44
CA ASN A 1 20.43 5.15 3.21
C ASN A 1 21.33 4.22 2.42
N SER A 2 21.10 4.10 1.10
CA SER A 2 22.11 3.55 0.21
C SER A 2 22.97 4.71 -0.27
N ASP A 3 23.96 5.05 0.54
CA ASP A 3 25.07 5.90 0.12
C ASP A 3 25.83 5.19 -1.00
N THR A 4 25.51 5.53 -2.24
CA THR A 4 26.39 5.28 -3.36
C THR A 4 27.46 6.38 -3.32
N SER A 5 28.46 6.25 -2.44
CA SER A 5 29.69 7.03 -2.47
C SER A 5 30.39 6.72 -3.80
N LEU A 6 30.60 7.76 -4.60
CA LEU A 6 31.42 7.64 -5.80
C LEU A 6 32.85 7.39 -5.36
N SER A 7 33.39 6.23 -5.71
CA SER A 7 34.68 5.73 -5.17
C SER A 7 35.93 6.28 -5.88
N SER A 8 35.79 6.98 -7.02
CA SER A 8 36.91 7.60 -7.72
C SER A 8 36.51 8.74 -8.67
N ILE A 9 37.46 9.65 -8.96
CA ILE A 9 37.30 10.74 -9.93
C ILE A 9 37.05 10.20 -11.35
N ASP A 10 37.58 9.02 -11.68
CA ASP A 10 37.40 8.38 -12.99
C ASP A 10 35.94 7.97 -13.25
N ASP A 11 35.18 7.62 -12.21
CA ASP A 11 33.75 7.32 -12.31
C ASP A 11 32.90 8.55 -12.65
N LEU A 12 33.38 9.75 -12.27
CA LEU A 12 32.73 11.04 -12.61
C LEU A 12 32.87 11.40 -14.09
N SER A 13 33.82 10.82 -14.81
CA SER A 13 34.06 11.09 -16.23
C SER A 13 32.99 10.51 -17.15
N LYS A 14 32.27 9.48 -16.70
CA LYS A 14 31.22 8.82 -17.49
C LYS A 14 30.01 9.73 -17.62
N ILE A 15 29.58 10.01 -18.85
CA ILE A 15 28.42 10.87 -19.15
C ILE A 15 27.16 10.44 -18.40
N LYS A 16 26.94 9.13 -18.25
CA LYS A 16 25.78 8.55 -17.54
C LYS A 16 25.78 8.93 -16.06
N ASP A 17 26.95 8.89 -15.40
CA ASP A 17 27.06 9.20 -13.98
C ASP A 17 26.93 10.71 -13.73
N ARG A 18 27.48 11.52 -14.63
CA ARG A 18 27.30 12.99 -14.58
C ARG A 18 25.83 13.38 -14.75
N LYS A 19 25.11 12.76 -15.67
CA LYS A 19 23.64 12.98 -15.82
C LYS A 19 22.88 12.60 -14.56
N LYS A 20 23.23 11.47 -13.93
CA LYS A 20 22.60 11.03 -12.67
C LYS A 20 22.86 12.01 -11.52
N LEU A 21 24.08 12.51 -11.42
CA LEU A 21 24.43 13.54 -10.42
C LEU A 21 23.73 14.87 -10.68
N ALA A 22 23.69 15.32 -11.94
CA ALA A 22 22.95 16.51 -12.32
C ALA A 22 21.46 16.39 -11.99
N SER A 23 20.84 15.23 -12.28
CA SER A 23 19.44 14.97 -11.93
C SER A 23 19.20 15.08 -10.42
N LYS A 24 20.09 14.51 -9.58
CA LYS A 24 20.01 14.63 -8.12
C LYS A 24 20.17 16.09 -7.65
N ALA A 25 21.08 16.84 -8.25
CA ALA A 25 21.30 18.24 -7.89
C ALA A 25 20.08 19.10 -8.24
N PHE A 26 19.50 18.93 -9.43
CA PHE A 26 18.29 19.65 -9.82
C PHE A 26 17.07 19.26 -8.98
N GLN A 27 16.95 17.98 -8.61
CA GLN A 27 15.89 17.55 -7.67
C GLN A 27 16.04 18.27 -6.33
N HIS A 28 17.25 18.33 -5.77
CA HIS A 28 17.52 19.01 -4.49
C HIS A 28 17.19 20.51 -4.54
N VAL A 29 17.53 21.18 -5.64
CA VAL A 29 17.19 22.61 -5.84
C VAL A 29 15.68 22.78 -5.94
N SER A 30 14.99 21.91 -6.70
CA SER A 30 13.53 21.97 -6.83
C SER A 30 12.82 21.77 -5.50
N ASP A 31 13.31 20.84 -4.67
CA ASP A 31 12.75 20.59 -3.33
C ASP A 31 12.96 21.81 -2.41
N TYR A 32 14.12 22.47 -2.52
CA TYR A 32 14.43 23.69 -1.78
C TYR A 32 13.56 24.88 -2.21
N ASP A 33 13.40 25.08 -3.52
CA ASP A 33 12.55 26.15 -4.07
C ASP A 33 11.09 25.94 -3.65
N ASP A 34 10.60 24.68 -3.57
CA ASP A 34 9.27 24.35 -3.09
C ASP A 34 9.07 24.71 -1.60
N LEU A 35 10.09 24.51 -0.78
CA LEU A 35 10.07 24.93 0.63
C LEU A 35 10.01 26.47 0.76
N ILE A 36 10.80 27.20 -0.06
CA ILE A 36 10.74 28.66 -0.09
C ILE A 36 9.37 29.15 -0.55
N TYR A 37 8.82 28.56 -1.61
CA TYR A 37 7.49 28.88 -2.11
C TYR A 37 6.44 28.72 -1.01
N LYS A 38 6.41 27.57 -0.34
CA LYS A 38 5.48 27.31 0.77
C LYS A 38 5.63 28.28 1.94
N TYR A 39 6.86 28.69 2.25
CA TYR A 39 7.13 29.66 3.31
C TYR A 39 6.65 31.07 2.97
N LEU A 40 6.74 31.48 1.70
CA LEU A 40 6.33 32.80 1.23
C LEU A 40 4.84 32.90 0.90
N ASP A 41 4.18 31.75 0.67
CA ASP A 41 2.77 31.66 0.24
C ASP A 41 1.79 31.54 1.42
N GLU A 42 2.09 32.22 2.54
CA GLU A 42 1.27 32.20 3.76
C GLU A 42 -0.16 32.79 3.56
N GLU A 43 -0.41 33.53 2.47
CA GLU A 43 -1.68 34.21 2.21
C GLU A 43 -2.52 33.59 1.08
N SER A 44 -2.03 32.57 0.37
CA SER A 44 -2.82 32.01 -0.72
C SER A 44 -3.83 30.99 -0.19
N ASP A 45 -5.09 31.41 -0.24
CA ASP A 45 -6.27 30.53 -0.06
C ASP A 45 -6.42 29.56 -1.27
N SER A 46 -5.32 29.23 -1.93
CA SER A 46 -5.33 28.26 -3.02
C SER A 46 -5.45 26.85 -2.45
N SER A 47 -6.70 26.45 -2.20
CA SER A 47 -7.10 25.08 -1.88
C SER A 47 -6.70 24.05 -2.96
N PHE A 48 -5.99 24.47 -4.01
CA PHE A 48 -5.62 23.66 -5.16
C PHE A 48 -4.08 23.51 -5.23
N SER A 49 -3.52 22.66 -4.38
CA SER A 49 -2.15 22.20 -4.56
C SER A 49 -2.14 20.81 -5.20
N ILE A 50 -1.39 20.66 -6.29
CA ILE A 50 -1.09 19.32 -6.81
C ILE A 50 -0.18 18.63 -5.79
N PRO A 51 -0.59 17.50 -5.18
CA PRO A 51 0.25 16.81 -4.21
C PRO A 51 1.56 16.41 -4.89
N LYS A 52 2.69 17.01 -4.46
CA LYS A 52 4.01 16.54 -4.89
C LYS A 52 4.30 15.26 -4.13
N GLY A 53 4.39 14.15 -4.85
CA GLY A 53 4.72 12.84 -4.29
C GLY A 53 6.08 12.36 -4.78
N LYS A 54 6.82 11.67 -3.92
CA LYS A 54 7.99 10.90 -4.34
C LYS A 54 7.51 9.56 -4.88
N MET A 55 7.92 9.21 -6.11
CA MET A 55 7.61 7.90 -6.66
C MET A 55 8.24 6.80 -5.79
N LEU A 56 7.41 5.95 -5.22
CA LEU A 56 7.82 4.81 -4.40
C LEU A 56 8.08 3.59 -5.27
N LYS A 57 7.16 3.29 -6.20
CA LYS A 57 7.19 2.07 -6.98
C LYS A 57 6.47 2.25 -8.31
N LYS A 58 7.02 1.70 -9.40
CA LYS A 58 6.30 1.49 -10.65
C LYS A 58 5.49 0.19 -10.52
N LEU A 59 4.22 0.21 -10.92
CA LEU A 59 3.35 -0.96 -10.90
C LEU A 59 3.49 -1.75 -12.22
N ARG A 60 3.02 -3.00 -12.20
CA ARG A 60 3.05 -3.86 -13.39
C ARG A 60 2.21 -3.30 -14.52
N TYR A 61 1.04 -2.73 -14.20
CA TYR A 61 0.10 -2.06 -15.11
C TYR A 61 -0.85 -1.19 -14.28
N GLY A 62 -1.62 -0.34 -14.95
CA GLY A 62 -2.65 0.49 -14.34
C GLY A 62 -3.96 -0.26 -14.10
N GLU A 63 -5.09 0.42 -14.27
CA GLU A 63 -6.42 -0.18 -14.18
C GLU A 63 -6.58 -1.29 -15.24
N ASN A 64 -6.05 -1.05 -16.43
CA ASN A 64 -6.04 -2.00 -17.52
C ASN A 64 -4.60 -2.42 -17.89
N PRO A 65 -4.39 -3.63 -18.47
CA PRO A 65 -3.06 -4.19 -18.73
C PRO A 65 -2.15 -3.35 -19.64
N HIS A 66 -2.71 -2.51 -20.49
CA HIS A 66 -1.94 -1.65 -21.41
C HIS A 66 -1.56 -0.29 -20.82
N GLN A 67 -2.03 0.03 -19.62
CA GLN A 67 -1.78 1.30 -18.95
C GLN A 67 -0.54 1.21 -18.07
N GLU A 68 0.26 2.28 -18.04
CA GLU A 68 1.32 2.44 -17.04
C GLU A 68 0.75 3.04 -15.75
N ALA A 69 1.27 2.60 -14.61
CA ALA A 69 0.93 3.16 -13.31
C ALA A 69 2.14 3.19 -12.37
N ALA A 70 2.10 4.09 -11.41
CA ALA A 70 3.09 4.19 -10.36
C ALA A 70 2.43 4.65 -9.05
N VAL A 71 3.06 4.28 -7.95
CA VAL A 71 2.67 4.71 -6.61
C VAL A 71 3.58 5.85 -6.16
N TYR A 72 2.97 6.90 -5.66
CA TYR A 72 3.66 8.05 -5.10
C TYR A 72 3.30 8.20 -3.62
N SER A 73 4.28 8.53 -2.79
CA SER A 73 4.02 8.99 -1.42
C SER A 73 3.73 10.48 -1.45
N SER A 74 2.75 10.92 -0.67
CA SER A 74 2.56 12.32 -0.35
C SER A 74 2.56 12.47 1.18
N GLU A 75 3.23 13.49 1.69
CA GLU A 75 3.26 13.77 3.13
C GLU A 75 1.88 14.14 3.68
N SER A 76 0.99 14.64 2.83
CA SER A 76 -0.38 15.04 3.19
C SER A 76 -1.38 13.88 3.18
N LEU A 77 -1.04 12.74 2.60
CA LEU A 77 -1.91 11.56 2.56
C LEU A 77 -1.58 10.63 3.72
N GLY A 78 -2.59 10.29 4.51
CA GLY A 78 -2.49 9.44 5.69
C GLY A 78 -1.83 8.07 5.39
N LYS A 79 -1.59 7.30 6.45
CA LYS A 79 -0.99 5.96 6.35
C LYS A 79 -1.98 4.97 5.75
N GLY A 80 -1.80 4.64 4.46
CA GLY A 80 -2.52 3.58 3.77
C GLY A 80 -1.68 2.30 3.63
N ILE A 81 -2.20 1.31 2.93
CA ILE A 81 -1.53 0.02 2.68
C ILE A 81 -0.18 0.16 1.95
N ILE A 82 0.02 1.27 1.24
CA ILE A 82 1.27 1.57 0.51
C ILE A 82 2.48 1.65 1.45
N ASN A 83 2.26 2.02 2.72
CA ASN A 83 3.30 2.08 3.75
C ASN A 83 3.51 0.73 4.45
N GLY A 84 2.71 -0.28 4.14
CA GLY A 84 2.82 -1.62 4.68
C GLY A 84 4.03 -2.38 4.10
N THR A 85 4.44 -3.41 4.83
CA THR A 85 5.48 -4.34 4.38
C THR A 85 4.82 -5.54 3.71
N GLN A 86 5.16 -5.79 2.45
CA GLN A 86 4.74 -7.01 1.78
C GLN A 86 5.61 -8.18 2.28
N VAL A 87 4.99 -9.11 2.97
CA VAL A 87 5.68 -10.26 3.60
C VAL A 87 5.85 -11.40 2.61
N HIS A 88 4.85 -11.63 1.76
CA HIS A 88 4.84 -12.74 0.79
C HIS A 88 4.08 -12.35 -0.49
N GLY A 89 4.25 -13.16 -1.54
CA GLY A 89 3.45 -13.10 -2.77
C GLY A 89 4.02 -12.19 -3.86
N LYS A 90 3.23 -12.01 -4.91
CA LYS A 90 3.57 -11.21 -6.10
C LYS A 90 3.41 -9.72 -5.82
N GLU A 91 4.09 -8.90 -6.63
CA GLU A 91 3.87 -7.45 -6.59
C GLU A 91 2.40 -7.08 -6.82
N MET A 92 1.90 -6.15 -6.00
CA MET A 92 0.53 -5.65 -6.10
C MET A 92 0.30 -4.96 -7.44
N SER A 93 -0.89 -5.15 -8.01
CA SER A 93 -1.39 -4.40 -9.15
C SER A 93 -2.04 -3.09 -8.68
N PHE A 94 -2.40 -2.22 -9.62
CA PHE A 94 -3.18 -1.03 -9.36
C PHE A 94 -4.52 -1.37 -8.65
N ASN A 95 -5.24 -2.37 -9.15
CA ASN A 95 -6.50 -2.80 -8.56
C ASN A 95 -6.32 -3.37 -7.15
N ASN A 96 -5.25 -4.15 -6.91
CA ASN A 96 -4.96 -4.64 -5.55
C ASN A 96 -4.74 -3.50 -4.56
N ILE A 97 -4.10 -2.39 -5.00
CA ILE A 97 -3.86 -1.23 -4.13
C ILE A 97 -5.18 -0.50 -3.82
N ILE A 98 -6.05 -0.30 -4.81
CA ILE A 98 -7.35 0.36 -4.59
C ILE A 98 -8.22 -0.48 -3.66
N ASP A 99 -8.43 -1.74 -4.02
CA ASP A 99 -9.29 -2.64 -3.24
C ASP A 99 -8.71 -2.87 -1.84
N GLY A 100 -7.39 -3.01 -1.73
CA GLY A 100 -6.72 -3.17 -0.45
C GLY A 100 -6.81 -1.93 0.43
N ASN A 101 -6.67 -0.74 -0.14
CA ASN A 101 -6.82 0.50 0.63
C ASN A 101 -8.28 0.68 1.10
N THR A 102 -9.25 0.32 0.27
CA THR A 102 -10.67 0.31 0.66
C THR A 102 -10.91 -0.67 1.81
N ALA A 103 -10.40 -1.90 1.71
CA ALA A 103 -10.53 -2.90 2.76
C ALA A 103 -9.90 -2.41 4.08
N TRP A 104 -8.69 -1.83 3.99
CA TRP A 104 -7.96 -1.30 5.14
C TRP A 104 -8.69 -0.16 5.82
N GLN A 105 -9.25 0.78 5.06
CA GLN A 105 -10.03 1.90 5.62
C GLN A 105 -11.26 1.37 6.35
N ILE A 106 -12.03 0.49 5.73
CA ILE A 106 -13.26 -0.05 6.33
C ILE A 106 -12.99 -0.73 7.67
N VAL A 107 -11.99 -1.62 7.77
CA VAL A 107 -11.74 -2.32 9.05
C VAL A 107 -11.22 -1.39 10.15
N ASN A 108 -10.55 -0.28 9.79
CA ASN A 108 -10.05 0.67 10.76
C ASN A 108 -11.10 1.66 11.28
N ASP A 109 -12.31 1.66 10.73
CA ASP A 109 -13.45 2.38 11.29
C ASP A 109 -14.02 1.71 12.55
N PHE A 110 -13.59 0.46 12.84
CA PHE A 110 -14.05 -0.32 13.98
C PHE A 110 -12.97 -0.44 15.05
N SER A 111 -13.36 -0.31 16.32
CA SER A 111 -12.51 -0.59 17.48
C SER A 111 -12.47 -2.09 17.82
N GLU A 112 -13.57 -2.77 17.56
CA GLU A 112 -13.73 -4.22 17.72
C GLU A 112 -12.89 -4.99 16.70
N THR A 113 -12.72 -6.29 16.89
CA THR A 113 -12.06 -7.11 15.90
C THR A 113 -12.93 -7.24 14.64
N ALA A 114 -12.48 -6.65 13.55
CA ALA A 114 -13.21 -6.57 12.29
C ALA A 114 -12.49 -7.29 11.16
N CYS A 115 -13.28 -7.86 10.25
CA CYS A 115 -12.86 -8.42 8.98
C CYS A 115 -13.71 -7.85 7.85
N ALA A 116 -13.07 -7.34 6.79
CA ALA A 116 -13.72 -6.90 5.55
C ALA A 116 -13.16 -7.68 4.36
N ILE A 117 -14.05 -8.06 3.45
CA ILE A 117 -13.72 -8.71 2.18
C ILE A 117 -14.20 -7.80 1.06
N ILE A 118 -13.26 -7.35 0.23
CA ILE A 118 -13.52 -6.36 -0.82
C ILE A 118 -13.23 -6.98 -2.18
N LYS A 119 -14.06 -6.64 -3.15
CA LYS A 119 -13.84 -6.94 -4.56
C LYS A 119 -14.38 -5.82 -5.43
N HIS A 120 -13.54 -5.30 -6.35
CA HIS A 120 -13.90 -4.18 -7.22
C HIS A 120 -14.36 -2.95 -6.43
N ALA A 121 -13.60 -2.58 -5.39
CA ALA A 121 -13.85 -1.48 -4.46
C ALA A 121 -15.19 -1.55 -3.68
N ASN A 122 -15.88 -2.70 -3.73
CA ASN A 122 -17.12 -2.92 -2.99
C ASN A 122 -16.98 -4.03 -1.95
N PRO A 123 -17.62 -3.90 -0.77
CA PRO A 123 -17.61 -4.97 0.23
C PRO A 123 -18.49 -6.15 -0.21
N CYS A 124 -17.89 -7.35 -0.28
CA CYS A 124 -18.60 -8.61 -0.37
C CYS A 124 -19.06 -9.08 1.00
N GLY A 125 -18.31 -8.71 2.05
CA GLY A 125 -18.64 -9.02 3.42
C GLY A 125 -17.88 -8.12 4.39
N LEU A 126 -18.56 -7.84 5.50
CA LEU A 126 -18.00 -7.09 6.64
C LEU A 126 -18.61 -7.66 7.92
N ALA A 127 -17.79 -7.99 8.89
CA ALA A 127 -18.24 -8.47 10.18
C ALA A 127 -17.28 -8.12 11.30
N ILE A 128 -17.84 -8.06 12.50
CA ILE A 128 -17.13 -7.92 13.77
C ILE A 128 -17.44 -9.13 14.66
N ASP A 129 -16.47 -9.55 15.44
CA ASP A 129 -16.61 -10.61 16.46
C ASP A 129 -15.44 -10.49 17.44
N ASP A 130 -15.58 -10.96 18.66
CA ASP A 130 -14.49 -11.00 19.63
C ASP A 130 -13.38 -11.95 19.19
N ILE A 131 -13.74 -13.00 18.42
CA ILE A 131 -12.83 -13.99 17.84
C ILE A 131 -12.61 -13.68 16.35
N GLN A 132 -11.36 -13.41 15.95
CA GLN A 132 -11.02 -13.01 14.60
C GLN A 132 -11.45 -14.04 13.53
N ALA A 133 -11.29 -15.33 13.81
CA ALA A 133 -11.74 -16.41 12.92
C ALA A 133 -13.27 -16.39 12.68
N ASN A 134 -14.04 -16.02 13.70
CA ASN A 134 -15.48 -15.86 13.57
C ASN A 134 -15.84 -14.61 12.77
N ALA A 135 -15.13 -13.48 12.98
CA ALA A 135 -15.31 -12.29 12.18
C ALA A 135 -15.06 -12.58 10.70
N PHE A 136 -13.98 -13.30 10.38
CA PHE A 136 -13.71 -13.74 9.01
C PHE A 136 -14.84 -14.62 8.47
N LYS A 137 -15.24 -15.65 9.21
CA LYS A 137 -16.30 -16.58 8.77
C LYS A 137 -17.61 -15.85 8.47
N LYS A 138 -18.05 -14.96 9.36
CA LYS A 138 -19.27 -14.14 9.17
C LYS A 138 -19.16 -13.24 7.94
N ALA A 139 -18.01 -12.58 7.73
CA ALA A 139 -17.78 -11.74 6.56
C ALA A 139 -17.83 -12.58 5.27
N PHE A 140 -17.18 -13.76 5.26
CA PHE A 140 -17.16 -14.66 4.12
C PHE A 140 -18.55 -15.26 3.80
N ASP A 141 -19.32 -15.62 4.81
CA ASP A 141 -20.67 -16.17 4.67
C ASP A 141 -21.67 -15.14 4.08
N GLY A 142 -21.34 -13.86 4.07
CA GLY A 142 -22.16 -12.80 3.47
C GLY A 142 -22.33 -12.96 1.96
N ASP A 143 -21.27 -13.26 1.23
CA ASP A 143 -21.27 -13.57 -0.21
C ASP A 143 -20.00 -14.36 -0.58
N GLN A 144 -20.05 -15.67 -0.41
CA GLN A 144 -18.92 -16.56 -0.66
C GLN A 144 -18.50 -16.58 -2.14
N VAL A 145 -19.44 -16.36 -3.04
CA VAL A 145 -19.17 -16.40 -4.48
C VAL A 145 -18.36 -15.18 -4.91
N SER A 146 -18.78 -13.99 -4.46
CA SER A 146 -18.07 -12.74 -4.78
C SER A 146 -16.75 -12.63 -3.99
N ALA A 147 -16.68 -13.21 -2.80
CA ALA A 147 -15.48 -13.19 -1.96
C ALA A 147 -14.27 -13.93 -2.56
N TYR A 148 -14.53 -14.93 -3.41
CA TYR A 148 -13.45 -15.67 -4.08
C TYR A 148 -12.61 -14.78 -4.97
N GLY A 149 -11.29 -14.77 -4.74
CA GLY A 149 -10.36 -13.87 -5.44
C GLY A 149 -10.48 -12.40 -5.01
N GLY A 150 -11.13 -12.14 -3.88
CA GLY A 150 -11.20 -10.82 -3.27
C GLY A 150 -9.97 -10.48 -2.43
N ILE A 151 -10.04 -9.35 -1.76
CA ILE A 151 -9.04 -8.85 -0.81
C ILE A 151 -9.64 -8.86 0.59
N VAL A 152 -8.91 -9.44 1.52
CA VAL A 152 -9.32 -9.55 2.93
C VAL A 152 -8.49 -8.62 3.80
N ALA A 153 -9.11 -7.84 4.67
CA ALA A 153 -8.43 -7.03 5.66
C ALA A 153 -8.92 -7.31 7.08
N PHE A 154 -8.00 -7.21 8.02
CA PHE A 154 -8.23 -7.29 9.47
C PHE A 154 -7.63 -6.06 10.14
N ASN A 155 -8.29 -5.55 11.19
CA ASN A 155 -7.77 -4.44 12.01
C ASN A 155 -6.96 -4.91 13.22
N LYS A 156 -6.79 -6.22 13.42
CA LYS A 156 -5.95 -6.84 14.46
C LYS A 156 -4.90 -7.74 13.80
N ILE A 157 -3.87 -8.10 14.56
CA ILE A 157 -2.82 -9.03 14.13
C ILE A 157 -3.47 -10.34 13.66
N LEU A 158 -3.05 -10.82 12.48
CA LEU A 158 -3.57 -12.04 11.90
C LEU A 158 -3.09 -13.26 12.70
N GLU A 159 -4.04 -14.06 13.14
CA GLU A 159 -3.83 -15.21 14.01
C GLU A 159 -3.94 -16.54 13.25
N GLU A 160 -3.35 -17.60 13.82
CA GLU A 160 -3.30 -18.95 13.26
C GLU A 160 -4.68 -19.51 12.93
N ASP A 161 -5.61 -19.45 13.89
CA ASP A 161 -6.98 -19.99 13.72
C ASP A 161 -7.73 -19.31 12.57
N THR A 162 -7.45 -18.03 12.34
CA THR A 162 -8.04 -17.29 11.22
C THR A 162 -7.46 -17.77 9.89
N VAL A 163 -6.14 -17.98 9.81
CA VAL A 163 -5.49 -18.52 8.61
C VAL A 163 -6.01 -19.94 8.32
N ASP A 164 -6.22 -20.76 9.34
CA ASP A 164 -6.81 -22.09 9.18
C ASP A 164 -8.22 -22.03 8.56
N GLN A 165 -9.05 -21.08 8.96
CA GLN A 165 -10.38 -20.86 8.37
C GLN A 165 -10.31 -20.38 6.90
N MET A 166 -9.21 -19.73 6.51
CA MET A 166 -8.99 -19.24 5.15
C MET A 166 -8.49 -20.33 4.20
N LYS A 167 -8.02 -21.47 4.70
CA LYS A 167 -7.46 -22.57 3.89
C LYS A 167 -8.44 -23.06 2.83
N GLY A 168 -7.94 -23.21 1.61
CA GLY A 168 -8.73 -23.66 0.46
C GLY A 168 -9.55 -22.56 -0.22
N ILE A 169 -9.54 -21.34 0.31
CA ILE A 169 -10.16 -20.17 -0.31
C ILE A 169 -9.06 -19.30 -0.93
N PHE A 170 -9.23 -18.93 -2.19
CA PHE A 170 -8.28 -18.06 -2.85
C PHE A 170 -8.60 -16.59 -2.60
N PHE A 171 -7.63 -15.86 -2.06
CA PHE A 171 -7.63 -14.40 -1.95
C PHE A 171 -6.41 -13.82 -2.67
N GLU A 172 -6.58 -12.69 -3.36
CA GLU A 172 -5.47 -12.02 -4.04
C GLU A 172 -4.54 -11.29 -3.06
N LEU A 173 -5.09 -10.79 -1.96
CA LEU A 173 -4.35 -10.03 -0.95
C LEU A 173 -5.00 -10.21 0.42
N VAL A 174 -4.16 -10.38 1.45
CA VAL A 174 -4.55 -10.37 2.86
C VAL A 174 -3.79 -9.24 3.56
N ILE A 175 -4.50 -8.42 4.33
CA ILE A 175 -3.96 -7.22 4.99
C ILE A 175 -4.27 -7.28 6.48
N ALA A 176 -3.26 -7.04 7.30
CA ALA A 176 -3.40 -6.93 8.75
C ALA A 176 -2.32 -5.99 9.32
N PRO A 177 -2.46 -5.47 10.55
CA PRO A 177 -1.41 -4.69 11.22
C PRO A 177 -0.12 -5.48 11.45
N GLY A 178 -0.22 -6.80 11.44
CA GLY A 178 0.87 -7.76 11.61
C GLY A 178 0.34 -9.19 11.44
N ILE A 179 1.25 -10.16 11.53
CA ILE A 179 0.94 -11.59 11.46
C ILE A 179 1.76 -12.33 12.51
N THR A 180 1.18 -13.31 13.19
CA THR A 180 1.93 -14.17 14.12
C THR A 180 2.86 -15.10 13.35
N GLU A 181 3.95 -15.58 13.98
CA GLU A 181 4.91 -16.49 13.36
C GLU A 181 4.24 -17.79 12.88
N ASN A 182 3.34 -18.35 13.69
CA ASN A 182 2.60 -19.54 13.32
C ASN A 182 1.68 -19.31 12.13
N ALA A 183 0.91 -18.21 12.14
CA ALA A 183 0.03 -17.83 11.04
C ALA A 183 0.83 -17.61 9.74
N LEU A 184 2.01 -16.98 9.81
CA LEU A 184 2.87 -16.80 8.66
C LEU A 184 3.34 -18.13 8.07
N THR A 185 3.76 -19.06 8.91
CA THR A 185 4.19 -20.41 8.48
C THR A 185 3.06 -21.17 7.78
N LEU A 186 1.82 -21.00 8.22
CA LEU A 186 0.65 -21.65 7.62
C LEU A 186 0.17 -21.01 6.31
N SER A 187 0.53 -19.74 6.08
CA SER A 187 0.12 -18.96 4.90
C SER A 187 1.08 -19.09 3.72
N LEU A 188 2.26 -19.69 3.92
CA LEU A 188 3.29 -19.93 2.90
C LEU A 188 3.08 -21.27 2.19
#